data_edd4951981ef6f7c1d3d8fa62bb76522
#
_entry.id   edd4951981ef6f7c1d3d8fa62bb76522
#
_cell.length_a   1.000
_cell.length_b   1.000
_cell.length_c   1.000
_cell.angle_alpha   90.00
_cell.angle_beta   90.00
_cell.angle_gamma   90.00
#
_symmetry.space_group_name_H-M   'P 1'
#
loop_
_entity.id
_entity.type
_entity.pdbx_description
1 polymer ?
#
loop_
_entity_poly.entity_id
_entity_poly.type
_entity_poly.pdbx_seq_one_letter_code
_entity_poly.pdbx_strand_id
1 'polypeptide(L)'
;MPVLDLRTPASEAADDFIRHLARRQFSSTTQRIRRHFVDEYLQHAQQATGTIQITVGELMDPARADEWLSDAAAGKIRARNTLYGCDAAAYPNSMRVRIDSYNAFTEFLGLPGRRDSPPPARGFYLTPADTGRVLHDLTVRRPIHANAATSLRTAALAALVADTGRGVPELAHLSVSALHLDGEARVELADGPCPLGGPTVQILSRWLGARATIIAELQGSDPGYLWIPTKPGRPRHGRPPVKPGLARAAVRTLHAAHRTLVSQLLGTPLRPGALRDHGAAGRAGAANDRSHDTAPAQGEGHV
;
A
#
# COMPACT_ATOMS: atom_id res chain seq x y z
N MET A 1 -0.81 31.28 17.54
CA MET A 1 0.01 31.02 16.32
C MET A 1 0.45 32.40 15.80
N PRO A 2 1.69 32.59 15.34
CA PRO A 2 2.04 33.84 14.66
C PRO A 2 1.15 33.98 13.43
N VAL A 3 0.55 35.15 13.25
CA VAL A 3 -0.18 35.47 12.00
C VAL A 3 0.88 35.53 10.91
N LEU A 4 0.80 34.60 9.97
CA LEU A 4 1.72 34.57 8.83
C LEU A 4 1.44 35.80 7.95
N ASP A 5 2.48 36.54 7.61
CA ASP A 5 2.32 37.68 6.68
C ASP A 5 1.95 37.13 5.29
N LEU A 6 0.82 37.57 4.72
CA LEU A 6 0.37 37.22 3.40
C LEU A 6 1.38 37.56 2.28
N ARG A 7 2.35 38.44 2.58
CA ARG A 7 3.46 38.78 1.68
C ARG A 7 4.61 37.75 1.71
N THR A 8 4.58 36.81 2.66
CA THR A 8 5.58 35.72 2.71
C THR A 8 5.62 34.97 1.39
N PRO A 9 6.81 34.65 0.86
CA PRO A 9 6.92 33.78 -0.31
C PRO A 9 6.24 32.42 -0.06
N ALA A 10 5.41 31.99 -0.99
CA ALA A 10 4.64 30.74 -0.82
C ALA A 10 5.52 29.50 -0.70
N SER A 11 6.70 29.51 -1.33
CA SER A 11 7.70 28.42 -1.20
C SER A 11 8.27 28.32 0.22
N GLU A 12 8.54 29.46 0.87
CA GLU A 12 9.01 29.50 2.25
C GLU A 12 7.93 28.99 3.21
N ALA A 13 6.68 29.43 3.02
CA ALA A 13 5.55 28.93 3.79
C ALA A 13 5.33 27.42 3.63
N ALA A 14 5.54 26.89 2.42
CA ALA A 14 5.49 25.44 2.17
C ALA A 14 6.58 24.68 2.93
N ASP A 15 7.81 25.21 2.97
CA ASP A 15 8.90 24.62 3.74
C ASP A 15 8.63 24.66 5.25
N ASP A 16 8.09 25.77 5.75
CA ASP A 16 7.68 25.90 7.17
C ASP A 16 6.58 24.92 7.53
N PHE A 17 5.61 24.71 6.65
CA PHE A 17 4.58 23.71 6.84
C PHE A 17 5.16 22.30 7.01
N ILE A 18 6.11 21.91 6.18
CA ILE A 18 6.73 20.58 6.31
C ILE A 18 7.54 20.47 7.60
N ARG A 19 8.26 21.53 8.00
CA ARG A 19 8.93 21.58 9.30
C ARG A 19 7.94 21.47 10.47
N HIS A 20 6.77 22.10 10.35
CA HIS A 20 5.69 21.98 11.33
C HIS A 20 5.17 20.55 11.44
N LEU A 21 4.93 19.85 10.32
CA LEU A 21 4.50 18.44 10.32
C LEU A 21 5.54 17.53 10.98
N ALA A 22 6.83 17.77 10.74
CA ALA A 22 7.92 17.01 11.36
C ALA A 22 7.93 17.21 12.88
N ARG A 23 7.79 18.44 13.36
CA ARG A 23 7.70 18.76 14.80
C ARG A 23 6.49 18.10 15.47
N ARG A 24 5.37 17.96 14.76
CA ARG A 24 4.18 17.23 15.23
C ARG A 24 4.28 15.72 15.05
N GLN A 25 5.44 15.18 14.73
CA GLN A 25 5.73 13.74 14.59
C GLN A 25 4.85 13.02 13.57
N PHE A 26 4.37 13.70 12.54
CA PHE A 26 3.73 12.99 11.42
C PHE A 26 4.72 12.06 10.73
N SER A 27 4.23 10.90 10.26
CA SER A 27 5.08 9.94 9.57
C SER A 27 5.80 10.56 8.36
N SER A 28 7.00 10.09 8.05
CA SER A 28 7.77 10.54 6.88
C SER A 28 7.00 10.36 5.56
N THR A 29 6.14 9.35 5.49
CA THR A 29 5.25 9.12 4.35
C THR A 29 4.20 10.23 4.25
N THR A 30 3.56 10.62 5.35
CA THR A 30 2.58 11.71 5.39
C THR A 30 3.23 13.03 5.01
N GLN A 31 4.41 13.35 5.59
CA GLN A 31 5.17 14.56 5.24
C GLN A 31 5.48 14.62 3.75
N ARG A 32 5.99 13.52 3.16
CA ARG A 32 6.32 13.44 1.74
C ARG A 32 5.10 13.60 0.84
N ILE A 33 3.97 12.99 1.20
CA ILE A 33 2.72 13.10 0.42
C ILE A 33 2.20 14.52 0.47
N ARG A 34 2.13 15.13 1.65
CA ARG A 34 1.66 16.51 1.79
C ARG A 34 2.59 17.50 1.08
N ARG A 35 3.91 17.32 1.18
CA ARG A 35 4.88 18.09 0.43
C ARG A 35 4.61 18.02 -1.08
N HIS A 36 4.46 16.81 -1.61
CA HIS A 36 4.20 16.61 -3.02
C HIS A 36 2.98 17.39 -3.53
N PHE A 37 1.86 17.37 -2.80
CA PHE A 37 0.66 18.06 -3.25
C PHE A 37 0.69 19.57 -3.00
N VAL A 38 1.37 20.06 -2.01
CA VAL A 38 1.61 21.49 -1.81
C VAL A 38 2.54 22.02 -2.92
N ASP A 39 3.61 21.31 -3.26
CA ASP A 39 4.51 21.68 -4.36
C ASP A 39 3.77 21.62 -5.72
N GLU A 40 2.90 20.62 -5.94
CA GLU A 40 2.07 20.53 -7.16
C GLU A 40 1.14 21.75 -7.27
N TYR A 41 0.50 22.16 -6.18
CA TYR A 41 -0.35 23.34 -6.13
C TYR A 41 0.44 24.62 -6.39
N LEU A 42 1.57 24.81 -5.72
CA LEU A 42 2.47 25.93 -5.92
C LEU A 42 2.94 26.05 -7.38
N GLN A 43 3.37 24.92 -7.98
CA GLN A 43 3.80 24.88 -9.38
C GLN A 43 2.66 25.24 -10.33
N HIS A 44 1.45 24.74 -10.09
CA HIS A 44 0.25 25.09 -10.89
C HIS A 44 -0.03 26.59 -10.83
N ALA A 45 -0.02 27.18 -9.63
CA ALA A 45 -0.25 28.61 -9.46
C ALA A 45 0.85 29.48 -10.13
N GLN A 46 2.13 29.06 -10.05
CA GLN A 46 3.24 29.72 -10.74
C GLN A 46 3.08 29.69 -12.27
N GLN A 47 2.64 28.55 -12.82
CA GLN A 47 2.38 28.41 -14.26
C GLN A 47 1.22 29.32 -14.72
N ALA A 48 0.14 29.39 -13.94
CA ALA A 48 -1.02 30.22 -14.26
C ALA A 48 -0.70 31.73 -14.21
N THR A 49 0.21 32.16 -13.33
CA THR A 49 0.62 33.58 -13.22
C THR A 49 1.78 33.98 -14.09
N GLY A 50 2.54 33.02 -14.61
CA GLY A 50 3.82 33.27 -15.28
C GLY A 50 4.92 33.79 -14.35
N THR A 51 4.72 33.73 -13.02
CA THR A 51 5.61 34.27 -12.00
C THR A 51 6.19 33.16 -11.15
N ILE A 52 7.50 33.11 -11.01
CA ILE A 52 8.19 32.09 -10.18
C ILE A 52 8.00 32.37 -8.67
N GLN A 53 7.95 33.65 -8.31
CA GLN A 53 7.76 34.07 -6.91
C GLN A 53 6.33 34.55 -6.71
N ILE A 54 5.53 33.74 -6.05
CA ILE A 54 4.18 34.11 -5.61
C ILE A 54 4.15 34.18 -4.09
N THR A 55 3.35 35.10 -3.56
CA THR A 55 3.12 35.24 -2.14
C THR A 55 2.06 34.27 -1.63
N VAL A 56 1.98 34.10 -0.31
CA VAL A 56 0.91 33.31 0.33
C VAL A 56 -0.46 33.89 -0.04
N GLY A 57 -0.62 35.23 -0.03
CA GLY A 57 -1.89 35.86 -0.40
C GLY A 57 -2.35 35.54 -1.81
N GLU A 58 -1.43 35.54 -2.78
CA GLU A 58 -1.71 35.19 -4.17
C GLU A 58 -1.98 33.70 -4.35
N LEU A 59 -1.23 32.82 -3.63
CA LEU A 59 -1.44 31.38 -3.69
C LEU A 59 -2.81 31.00 -3.12
N MET A 60 -3.25 31.64 -2.04
CA MET A 60 -4.44 31.27 -1.30
C MET A 60 -5.73 31.91 -1.86
N ASP A 61 -5.68 32.49 -3.05
CA ASP A 61 -6.89 32.87 -3.79
C ASP A 61 -7.77 31.62 -4.02
N PRO A 62 -9.03 31.66 -3.56
CA PRO A 62 -9.95 30.52 -3.71
C PRO A 62 -10.10 30.03 -5.15
N ALA A 63 -10.11 30.93 -6.13
CA ALA A 63 -10.25 30.60 -7.55
C ALA A 63 -9.08 29.73 -8.05
N ARG A 64 -7.87 29.99 -7.57
CA ARG A 64 -6.68 29.16 -7.92
C ARG A 64 -6.76 27.75 -7.40
N ALA A 65 -7.23 27.57 -6.16
CA ALA A 65 -7.42 26.24 -5.59
C ALA A 65 -8.48 25.44 -6.38
N ASP A 66 -9.55 26.10 -6.77
CA ASP A 66 -10.62 25.46 -7.56
C ASP A 66 -10.15 25.08 -8.98
N GLU A 67 -9.37 25.95 -9.63
CA GLU A 67 -8.75 25.66 -10.92
C GLU A 67 -7.78 24.48 -10.84
N TRP A 68 -6.86 24.49 -9.87
CA TRP A 68 -5.93 23.39 -9.63
C TRP A 68 -6.65 22.05 -9.40
N LEU A 69 -7.69 22.05 -8.55
CA LEU A 69 -8.46 20.84 -8.27
C LEU A 69 -9.24 20.37 -9.51
N SER A 70 -9.78 21.28 -10.30
CA SER A 70 -10.45 20.98 -11.57
C SER A 70 -9.48 20.34 -12.56
N ASP A 71 -8.32 20.92 -12.76
CA ASP A 71 -7.28 20.41 -13.67
C ASP A 71 -6.70 19.07 -13.17
N ALA A 72 -6.55 18.91 -11.86
CA ALA A 72 -6.19 17.64 -11.27
C ALA A 72 -7.24 16.55 -11.53
N ALA A 73 -8.53 16.88 -11.34
CA ALA A 73 -9.63 15.97 -11.61
C ALA A 73 -9.70 15.54 -13.09
N ALA A 74 -9.47 16.49 -13.99
CA ALA A 74 -9.39 16.23 -15.43
C ALA A 74 -8.12 15.47 -15.87
N GLY A 75 -7.16 15.26 -14.98
CA GLY A 75 -5.89 14.57 -15.28
C GLY A 75 -4.82 15.43 -15.96
N LYS A 76 -5.07 16.73 -16.20
CA LYS A 76 -4.16 17.64 -16.93
C LYS A 76 -2.79 17.85 -16.25
N ILE A 77 -2.74 17.80 -14.92
CA ILE A 77 -1.50 18.02 -14.14
C ILE A 77 -0.79 16.72 -13.75
N ARG A 78 -1.15 15.60 -14.35
CA ARG A 78 -0.59 14.30 -13.99
C ARG A 78 0.84 14.15 -14.53
N ALA A 79 1.83 14.14 -13.62
CA ALA A 79 3.24 14.00 -13.98
C ALA A 79 3.63 12.59 -14.46
N ARG A 80 2.88 11.55 -14.11
CA ARG A 80 3.16 10.16 -14.49
C ARG A 80 1.89 9.45 -14.91
N ASN A 81 1.93 8.93 -16.12
CA ASN A 81 0.93 8.02 -16.60
C ASN A 81 1.07 6.67 -15.87
N THR A 82 0.02 6.25 -15.23
CA THR A 82 -0.08 4.92 -14.63
C THR A 82 -1.06 4.07 -15.45
N LEU A 83 -1.66 3.08 -14.91
CA LEU A 83 -2.45 2.03 -15.57
C LEU A 83 -3.58 2.50 -16.53
N TYR A 84 -3.96 3.77 -16.55
CA TYR A 84 -5.16 4.26 -17.25
C TYR A 84 -4.89 5.21 -18.42
N GLY A 85 -3.65 5.51 -18.74
CA GLY A 85 -3.31 6.48 -19.79
C GLY A 85 -3.16 7.91 -19.28
N CYS A 86 -2.63 8.81 -20.15
CA CYS A 86 -2.32 10.20 -19.79
C CYS A 86 -3.56 11.06 -19.54
N ASP A 87 -4.67 10.75 -20.19
CA ASP A 87 -5.91 11.54 -20.14
C ASP A 87 -6.94 11.00 -19.14
N ALA A 88 -6.55 10.05 -18.31
CA ALA A 88 -7.47 9.49 -17.34
C ALA A 88 -7.69 10.46 -16.19
N ALA A 89 -8.95 10.68 -15.83
CA ALA A 89 -9.36 11.44 -14.66
C ALA A 89 -8.63 10.97 -13.38
N ALA A 90 -8.40 11.90 -12.47
CA ALA A 90 -7.77 11.54 -11.21
C ALA A 90 -8.67 10.60 -10.40
N TYR A 91 -8.04 9.61 -9.79
CA TYR A 91 -8.76 8.69 -8.93
C TYR A 91 -9.28 9.40 -7.67
N PRO A 92 -10.54 9.12 -7.20
CA PRO A 92 -11.17 9.85 -6.09
C PRO A 92 -10.32 9.95 -4.83
N ASN A 93 -9.61 8.87 -4.45
CA ASN A 93 -8.71 8.94 -3.28
C ASN A 93 -7.46 9.81 -3.52
N SER A 94 -7.02 9.98 -4.77
CA SER A 94 -5.94 10.93 -5.07
C SER A 94 -6.44 12.36 -4.94
N MET A 95 -7.67 12.63 -5.36
CA MET A 95 -8.33 13.92 -5.14
C MET A 95 -8.53 14.21 -3.66
N ARG A 96 -9.02 13.23 -2.90
CA ARG A 96 -9.14 13.35 -1.46
C ARG A 96 -7.81 13.74 -0.80
N VAL A 97 -6.71 13.05 -1.12
CA VAL A 97 -5.41 13.34 -0.51
C VAL A 97 -4.88 14.73 -0.91
N ARG A 98 -5.18 15.21 -2.14
CA ARG A 98 -4.90 16.59 -2.54
C ARG A 98 -5.65 17.59 -1.67
N ILE A 99 -6.96 17.41 -1.54
CA ILE A 99 -7.82 18.29 -0.72
C ILE A 99 -7.39 18.24 0.75
N ASP A 100 -7.12 17.07 1.32
CA ASP A 100 -6.65 16.93 2.70
C ASP A 100 -5.28 17.61 2.90
N SER A 101 -4.41 17.62 1.88
CA SER A 101 -3.11 18.29 1.93
C SER A 101 -3.28 19.81 1.85
N TYR A 102 -4.14 20.31 0.98
CA TYR A 102 -4.51 21.71 0.87
C TYR A 102 -5.12 22.20 2.19
N ASN A 103 -6.12 21.50 2.72
CA ASN A 103 -6.79 21.85 3.97
C ASN A 103 -5.82 21.91 5.16
N ALA A 104 -4.86 20.98 5.23
CA ALA A 104 -3.84 21.01 6.28
C ALA A 104 -2.85 22.16 6.11
N PHE A 105 -2.59 22.60 4.88
CA PHE A 105 -1.76 23.77 4.61
C PHE A 105 -2.50 25.07 4.95
N THR A 106 -3.78 25.22 4.54
CA THR A 106 -4.59 26.38 4.92
C THR A 106 -4.76 26.53 6.43
N GLU A 107 -4.99 25.41 7.12
CA GLU A 107 -5.06 25.36 8.59
C GLU A 107 -3.73 25.81 9.24
N PHE A 108 -2.59 25.35 8.71
CA PHE A 108 -1.27 25.79 9.16
C PHE A 108 -1.07 27.29 8.99
N LEU A 109 -1.54 27.86 7.87
CA LEU A 109 -1.46 29.30 7.59
C LEU A 109 -2.45 30.12 8.44
N GLY A 110 -3.39 29.49 9.11
CA GLY A 110 -4.46 30.16 9.86
C GLY A 110 -5.47 30.87 8.95
N LEU A 111 -5.59 30.43 7.69
CA LEU A 111 -6.45 31.07 6.70
C LEU A 111 -7.78 30.29 6.52
N PRO A 112 -8.88 30.99 6.21
CA PRO A 112 -10.12 30.34 5.79
C PRO A 112 -9.94 29.73 4.39
N GLY A 113 -10.85 28.87 3.98
CA GLY A 113 -10.84 28.34 2.61
C GLY A 113 -10.72 26.82 2.54
N ARG A 114 -11.03 26.14 3.64
CA ARG A 114 -11.13 24.67 3.65
C ARG A 114 -12.08 24.19 2.56
N ARG A 115 -11.68 23.14 1.85
CA ARG A 115 -12.48 22.45 0.83
C ARG A 115 -13.07 21.16 1.38
N ASP A 116 -14.24 20.79 0.91
CA ASP A 116 -14.88 19.54 1.29
C ASP A 116 -14.11 18.36 0.70
N SER A 117 -13.67 17.47 1.59
CA SER A 117 -12.96 16.27 1.18
C SER A 117 -13.97 15.18 0.84
N PRO A 118 -13.92 14.59 -0.37
CA PRO A 118 -14.84 13.53 -0.73
C PRO A 118 -14.66 12.33 0.22
N PRO A 119 -15.72 11.55 0.46
CA PRO A 119 -15.59 10.34 1.25
C PRO A 119 -14.54 9.41 0.61
N PRO A 120 -13.87 8.56 1.42
CA PRO A 120 -12.93 7.60 0.86
C PRO A 120 -13.67 6.75 -0.17
N ALA A 121 -13.17 6.77 -1.41
CA ALA A 121 -13.70 5.85 -2.40
C ALA A 121 -13.42 4.44 -1.90
N ARG A 122 -14.46 3.71 -1.61
CA ARG A 122 -14.37 2.28 -1.28
C ARG A 122 -13.70 1.60 -2.47
N GLY A 123 -12.67 0.81 -2.17
CA GLY A 123 -11.98 0.02 -3.20
C GLY A 123 -12.97 -0.94 -3.87
N PHE A 124 -12.56 -1.49 -4.99
CA PHE A 124 -13.28 -2.62 -5.57
C PHE A 124 -13.12 -3.80 -4.59
N TYR A 125 -14.23 -4.26 -4.02
CA TYR A 125 -14.22 -5.44 -3.16
C TYR A 125 -14.30 -6.68 -4.05
N LEU A 126 -13.38 -7.61 -3.82
CA LEU A 126 -13.56 -8.96 -4.34
C LEU A 126 -14.64 -9.66 -3.53
N THR A 127 -15.54 -10.33 -4.22
CA THR A 127 -16.46 -11.22 -3.52
C THR A 127 -15.69 -12.43 -2.95
N PRO A 128 -16.20 -13.10 -1.91
CA PRO A 128 -15.61 -14.36 -1.44
C PRO A 128 -15.41 -15.38 -2.55
N ALA A 129 -16.37 -15.47 -3.49
CA ALA A 129 -16.30 -16.37 -4.65
C ALA A 129 -15.16 -15.98 -5.61
N ASP A 130 -14.94 -14.67 -5.87
CA ASP A 130 -13.84 -14.21 -6.72
C ASP A 130 -12.48 -14.50 -6.07
N THR A 131 -12.35 -14.27 -4.77
CA THR A 131 -11.14 -14.58 -4.03
C THR A 131 -10.88 -16.06 -4.01
N GLY A 132 -11.91 -16.89 -3.78
CA GLY A 132 -11.82 -18.35 -3.85
C GLY A 132 -11.36 -18.84 -5.21
N ARG A 133 -11.88 -18.30 -6.31
CA ARG A 133 -11.43 -18.61 -7.68
C ARG A 133 -9.95 -18.24 -7.89
N VAL A 134 -9.55 -17.06 -7.45
CA VAL A 134 -8.14 -16.61 -7.56
C VAL A 134 -7.22 -17.56 -6.79
N LEU A 135 -7.54 -17.90 -5.56
CA LEU A 135 -6.74 -18.81 -4.74
C LEU A 135 -6.71 -20.22 -5.35
N HIS A 136 -7.84 -20.72 -5.85
CA HIS A 136 -7.90 -21.98 -6.55
C HIS A 136 -7.00 -21.98 -7.79
N ASP A 137 -7.08 -20.97 -8.63
CA ASP A 137 -6.22 -20.83 -9.82
C ASP A 137 -4.73 -20.81 -9.44
N LEU A 138 -4.37 -20.09 -8.40
CA LEU A 138 -2.98 -20.04 -7.89
C LEU A 138 -2.52 -21.38 -7.32
N THR A 139 -3.44 -22.21 -6.82
CA THR A 139 -3.14 -23.56 -6.32
C THR A 139 -2.78 -24.51 -7.46
N VAL A 140 -3.57 -24.50 -8.54
CA VAL A 140 -3.43 -25.47 -9.65
C VAL A 140 -2.50 -24.99 -10.76
N ARG A 141 -2.34 -23.68 -10.93
CA ARG A 141 -1.54 -23.07 -12.00
C ARG A 141 -0.40 -22.23 -11.44
N ARG A 142 0.67 -22.14 -12.22
CA ARG A 142 1.74 -21.19 -11.98
C ARG A 142 1.48 -19.94 -12.82
N PRO A 143 1.40 -18.74 -12.21
CA PRO A 143 1.26 -17.52 -12.99
C PRO A 143 2.40 -17.33 -13.98
N ILE A 144 2.08 -17.00 -15.25
CA ILE A 144 3.06 -16.81 -16.33
C ILE A 144 3.35 -15.32 -16.48
N HIS A 145 4.05 -14.72 -15.53
CA HIS A 145 4.43 -13.30 -15.61
C HIS A 145 5.92 -13.04 -15.30
N ALA A 146 6.64 -14.10 -14.91
CA ALA A 146 8.05 -14.03 -14.55
C ALA A 146 8.68 -15.43 -14.61
N ASN A 147 9.93 -15.58 -14.16
CA ASN A 147 10.50 -16.91 -13.97
C ASN A 147 9.72 -17.73 -12.92
N ALA A 148 9.89 -19.05 -12.95
CA ALA A 148 9.13 -19.98 -12.11
C ALA A 148 9.13 -19.59 -10.63
N ALA A 149 10.31 -19.36 -10.06
CA ALA A 149 10.47 -19.03 -8.65
C ALA A 149 9.84 -17.67 -8.29
N THR A 150 9.97 -16.64 -9.15
CA THR A 150 9.30 -15.34 -8.94
C THR A 150 7.78 -15.50 -8.96
N SER A 151 7.26 -16.28 -9.88
CA SER A 151 5.81 -16.51 -10.00
C SER A 151 5.26 -17.24 -8.77
N LEU A 152 5.93 -18.27 -8.28
CA LEU A 152 5.55 -18.99 -7.07
C LEU A 152 5.62 -18.12 -5.82
N ARG A 153 6.70 -17.33 -5.68
CA ARG A 153 6.83 -16.36 -4.58
C ARG A 153 5.68 -15.34 -4.58
N THR A 154 5.35 -14.83 -5.76
CA THR A 154 4.30 -13.81 -5.87
C THR A 154 2.92 -14.38 -5.61
N ALA A 155 2.66 -15.63 -6.05
CA ALA A 155 1.43 -16.37 -5.74
C ALA A 155 1.28 -16.57 -4.22
N ALA A 156 2.34 -17.02 -3.56
CA ALA A 156 2.36 -17.23 -2.11
C ALA A 156 2.11 -15.92 -1.33
N LEU A 157 2.72 -14.82 -1.77
CA LEU A 157 2.47 -13.51 -1.18
C LEU A 157 1.02 -13.06 -1.36
N ALA A 158 0.43 -13.27 -2.55
CA ALA A 158 -0.96 -12.92 -2.82
C ALA A 158 -1.94 -13.75 -1.97
N ALA A 159 -1.65 -15.04 -1.79
CA ALA A 159 -2.43 -15.91 -0.92
C ALA A 159 -2.39 -15.47 0.55
N LEU A 160 -1.20 -15.14 1.07
CA LEU A 160 -1.08 -14.59 2.42
C LEU A 160 -1.81 -13.24 2.58
N VAL A 161 -1.75 -12.35 1.58
CA VAL A 161 -2.52 -11.09 1.60
C VAL A 161 -4.01 -11.37 1.70
N ALA A 162 -4.52 -12.37 0.96
CA ALA A 162 -5.93 -12.74 0.95
C ALA A 162 -6.39 -13.33 2.30
N ASP A 163 -5.62 -14.22 2.91
CA ASP A 163 -6.01 -14.86 4.17
C ASP A 163 -5.80 -13.91 5.36
N THR A 164 -4.67 -13.21 5.39
CA THR A 164 -4.33 -12.38 6.56
C THR A 164 -4.92 -10.98 6.52
N GLY A 165 -5.37 -10.49 5.37
CA GLY A 165 -5.77 -9.09 5.19
C GLY A 165 -4.64 -8.10 5.50
N ARG A 166 -3.38 -8.54 5.52
CA ARG A 166 -2.22 -7.68 5.77
C ARG A 166 -1.63 -7.14 4.47
N GLY A 167 -1.05 -5.95 4.56
CA GLY A 167 -0.38 -5.33 3.44
C GLY A 167 0.97 -5.99 3.12
N VAL A 168 1.40 -5.90 1.86
CA VAL A 168 2.73 -6.39 1.44
C VAL A 168 3.87 -5.86 2.32
N PRO A 169 3.89 -4.58 2.79
CA PRO A 169 4.95 -4.11 3.67
C PRO A 169 5.05 -4.89 4.99
N GLU A 170 3.93 -5.28 5.58
CA GLU A 170 3.89 -6.06 6.82
C GLU A 170 4.38 -7.48 6.58
N LEU A 171 3.86 -8.13 5.55
CA LEU A 171 4.21 -9.50 5.20
C LEU A 171 5.65 -9.66 4.68
N ALA A 172 6.25 -8.59 4.14
CA ALA A 172 7.61 -8.61 3.60
C ALA A 172 8.68 -8.94 4.65
N HIS A 173 8.36 -8.78 5.91
CA HIS A 173 9.30 -9.01 7.02
C HIS A 173 9.23 -10.41 7.62
N LEU A 174 8.32 -11.26 7.17
CA LEU A 174 8.16 -12.61 7.67
C LEU A 174 9.42 -13.47 7.48
N SER A 175 9.67 -14.32 8.46
CA SER A 175 10.64 -15.43 8.40
C SER A 175 9.93 -16.74 8.05
N VAL A 176 10.68 -17.74 7.67
CA VAL A 176 10.15 -19.11 7.46
C VAL A 176 9.62 -19.68 8.77
N SER A 177 10.27 -19.36 9.90
CA SER A 177 9.84 -19.81 11.22
C SER A 177 8.51 -19.23 11.70
N ALA A 178 8.00 -18.18 11.04
CA ALA A 178 6.67 -17.65 11.32
C ALA A 178 5.55 -18.49 10.68
N LEU A 179 5.88 -19.45 9.82
CA LEU A 179 4.90 -20.32 9.15
C LEU A 179 4.84 -21.68 9.85
N HIS A 180 3.65 -22.07 10.23
CA HIS A 180 3.32 -23.40 10.74
C HIS A 180 2.32 -24.01 9.75
N LEU A 181 2.78 -24.93 8.90
CA LEU A 181 1.95 -25.52 7.84
C LEU A 181 1.44 -26.93 8.20
N ASP A 182 1.96 -27.52 9.27
CA ASP A 182 1.56 -28.82 9.77
C ASP A 182 0.46 -28.65 10.85
N GLY A 183 -0.54 -29.53 10.83
CA GLY A 183 -1.69 -29.46 11.74
C GLY A 183 -2.60 -28.29 11.46
N GLU A 184 -2.88 -27.46 12.46
CA GLU A 184 -3.60 -26.20 12.29
C GLU A 184 -2.68 -25.17 11.61
N ALA A 185 -2.81 -25.05 10.30
CA ALA A 185 -1.97 -24.16 9.51
C ALA A 185 -2.21 -22.69 9.88
N ARG A 186 -1.11 -22.00 10.21
CA ARG A 186 -1.17 -20.59 10.63
C ARG A 186 0.12 -19.85 10.31
N VAL A 187 0.05 -18.54 10.33
CA VAL A 187 1.21 -17.63 10.29
C VAL A 187 1.22 -16.75 11.53
N GLU A 188 2.39 -16.62 12.15
CA GLU A 188 2.61 -15.73 13.30
C GLU A 188 2.80 -14.29 12.78
N LEU A 189 1.92 -13.39 13.21
CA LEU A 189 1.95 -11.97 12.92
C LEU A 189 2.21 -11.18 14.20
N ALA A 190 2.53 -9.89 14.08
CA ALA A 190 2.80 -9.04 15.23
C ALA A 190 1.62 -8.91 16.21
N ASP A 191 0.40 -9.09 15.73
CA ASP A 191 -0.85 -9.04 16.51
C ASP A 191 -1.41 -10.43 16.86
N GLY A 192 -0.63 -11.49 16.62
CA GLY A 192 -0.96 -12.88 16.97
C GLY A 192 -1.06 -13.80 15.76
N PRO A 193 -1.33 -15.10 16.02
CA PRO A 193 -1.45 -16.11 14.98
C PRO A 193 -2.68 -15.85 14.09
N CYS A 194 -2.50 -16.06 12.80
CA CYS A 194 -3.56 -15.97 11.80
C CYS A 194 -3.71 -17.33 11.10
N PRO A 195 -4.90 -17.96 11.11
CA PRO A 195 -5.13 -19.23 10.45
C PRO A 195 -4.99 -19.09 8.93
N LEU A 196 -4.55 -20.14 8.26
CA LEU A 196 -4.36 -20.20 6.82
C LEU A 196 -5.32 -21.22 6.18
N GLY A 197 -5.95 -20.82 5.09
CA GLY A 197 -6.80 -21.71 4.30
C GLY A 197 -6.01 -22.77 3.55
N GLY A 198 -6.64 -23.93 3.27
CA GLY A 198 -6.00 -25.03 2.54
C GLY A 198 -5.34 -24.62 1.21
N PRO A 199 -5.99 -23.80 0.35
CA PRO A 199 -5.35 -23.29 -0.86
C PRO A 199 -4.08 -22.52 -0.58
N THR A 200 -4.06 -21.66 0.43
CA THR A 200 -2.88 -20.87 0.81
C THR A 200 -1.74 -21.76 1.29
N VAL A 201 -2.04 -22.79 2.07
CA VAL A 201 -1.04 -23.80 2.50
C VAL A 201 -0.39 -24.47 1.31
N GLN A 202 -1.16 -24.91 0.33
CA GLN A 202 -0.64 -25.55 -0.89
C GLN A 202 0.24 -24.61 -1.71
N ILE A 203 -0.18 -23.35 -1.86
CA ILE A 203 0.59 -22.32 -2.59
C ILE A 203 1.90 -22.03 -1.86
N LEU A 204 1.87 -21.87 -0.54
CA LEU A 204 3.05 -21.66 0.30
C LEU A 204 4.02 -22.84 0.24
N SER A 205 3.53 -24.08 0.31
CA SER A 205 4.37 -25.29 0.20
C SER A 205 5.13 -25.33 -1.13
N ARG A 206 4.46 -24.97 -2.24
CA ARG A 206 5.13 -24.86 -3.55
C ARG A 206 6.21 -23.78 -3.59
N TRP A 207 5.95 -22.64 -2.93
CA TRP A 207 6.97 -21.58 -2.81
C TRP A 207 8.13 -22.04 -1.94
N LEU A 208 7.88 -22.67 -0.79
CA LEU A 208 8.94 -23.16 0.10
C LEU A 208 9.83 -24.21 -0.60
N GLY A 209 9.25 -25.07 -1.43
CA GLY A 209 10.04 -25.98 -2.27
C GLY A 209 10.95 -25.25 -3.26
N ALA A 210 10.43 -24.25 -3.97
CA ALA A 210 11.23 -23.43 -4.88
C ALA A 210 12.30 -22.61 -4.14
N ARG A 211 11.96 -22.11 -2.95
CA ARG A 211 12.89 -21.41 -2.08
C ARG A 211 14.02 -22.32 -1.60
N ALA A 212 13.70 -23.54 -1.18
CA ALA A 212 14.69 -24.51 -0.74
C ALA A 212 15.72 -24.83 -1.85
N THR A 213 15.27 -24.96 -3.10
CA THR A 213 16.17 -25.14 -4.25
C THR A 213 17.14 -23.95 -4.40
N ILE A 214 16.67 -22.72 -4.25
CA ILE A 214 17.54 -21.52 -4.32
C ILE A 214 18.53 -21.51 -3.15
N ILE A 215 18.09 -21.85 -1.96
CA ILE A 215 18.95 -21.85 -0.76
C ILE A 215 20.00 -22.97 -0.85
N ALA A 216 19.66 -24.13 -1.40
CA ALA A 216 20.63 -25.22 -1.58
C ALA A 216 21.83 -24.85 -2.50
N GLU A 217 21.68 -23.84 -3.36
CA GLU A 217 22.77 -23.30 -4.18
C GLU A 217 23.71 -22.36 -3.41
N LEU A 218 23.40 -22.01 -2.18
CA LEU A 218 24.22 -21.14 -1.34
C LEU A 218 25.29 -21.96 -0.61
N GLN A 219 26.48 -21.36 -0.52
CA GLN A 219 27.54 -21.87 0.34
C GLN A 219 27.34 -21.28 1.75
N GLY A 220 26.50 -21.90 2.57
CA GLY A 220 26.23 -21.44 3.93
C GLY A 220 24.84 -21.83 4.41
N SER A 221 24.48 -21.33 5.59
CA SER A 221 23.19 -21.61 6.21
C SER A 221 22.06 -20.77 5.62
N ASP A 222 20.82 -21.27 5.73
CA ASP A 222 19.62 -20.54 5.37
C ASP A 222 19.49 -19.24 6.21
N PRO A 223 19.36 -18.06 5.59
CA PRO A 223 19.16 -16.81 6.31
C PRO A 223 17.77 -16.67 6.96
N GLY A 224 16.88 -17.66 6.78
CA GLY A 224 15.56 -17.73 7.42
C GLY A 224 14.51 -16.77 6.85
N TYR A 225 14.81 -15.95 5.84
CA TYR A 225 13.82 -15.05 5.25
C TYR A 225 12.78 -15.82 4.43
N LEU A 226 11.49 -15.55 4.67
CA LEU A 226 10.44 -16.14 3.83
C LEU A 226 10.53 -15.64 2.38
N TRP A 227 10.78 -14.36 2.20
CA TRP A 227 10.85 -13.72 0.90
C TRP A 227 12.29 -13.41 0.51
N ILE A 228 12.80 -14.16 -0.46
CA ILE A 228 14.15 -14.01 -0.99
C ILE A 228 14.10 -13.53 -2.45
N PRO A 229 15.14 -12.84 -2.96
CA PRO A 229 15.29 -12.59 -4.38
C PRO A 229 15.38 -13.91 -5.15
N THR A 230 14.73 -13.97 -6.30
CA THR A 230 14.68 -15.14 -7.18
C THR A 230 15.51 -14.97 -8.44
N LYS A 231 16.21 -13.85 -8.56
CA LYS A 231 17.15 -13.49 -9.63
C LYS A 231 18.35 -12.80 -9.02
N PRO A 232 19.52 -12.91 -9.66
CA PRO A 232 20.69 -12.11 -9.29
C PRO A 232 20.33 -10.63 -9.29
N GLY A 233 20.87 -9.87 -8.35
CA GLY A 233 20.78 -8.42 -8.34
C GLY A 233 21.46 -7.82 -9.59
N ARG A 234 21.04 -6.63 -10.01
CA ARG A 234 21.76 -5.92 -11.06
C ARG A 234 23.17 -5.57 -10.55
N PRO A 235 24.21 -5.76 -11.37
CA PRO A 235 25.54 -5.30 -11.03
C PRO A 235 25.49 -3.80 -10.68
N ARG A 236 26.09 -3.41 -9.57
CA ARG A 236 26.33 -2.00 -9.24
C ARG A 236 27.81 -1.72 -9.46
N HIS A 237 28.12 -0.50 -9.89
CA HIS A 237 29.49 -0.10 -10.17
C HIS A 237 30.44 -0.53 -9.03
N GLY A 238 31.44 -1.35 -9.35
CA GLY A 238 32.42 -1.86 -8.38
C GLY A 238 31.96 -2.94 -7.40
N ARG A 239 30.74 -3.49 -7.54
CA ARG A 239 30.27 -4.59 -6.67
C ARG A 239 29.69 -5.74 -7.48
N PRO A 240 30.03 -6.99 -7.17
CA PRO A 240 29.43 -8.14 -7.81
C PRO A 240 27.91 -8.19 -7.53
N PRO A 241 27.11 -8.79 -8.43
CA PRO A 241 25.70 -8.97 -8.20
C PRO A 241 25.45 -9.86 -6.97
N VAL A 242 24.52 -9.48 -6.12
CA VAL A 242 24.13 -10.30 -4.97
C VAL A 242 23.46 -11.58 -5.48
N LYS A 243 23.92 -12.74 -5.03
CA LYS A 243 23.32 -14.04 -5.36
C LYS A 243 21.85 -14.09 -4.85
N PRO A 244 20.94 -14.76 -5.58
CA PRO A 244 19.62 -15.05 -5.06
C PRO A 244 19.71 -15.75 -3.69
N GLY A 245 18.77 -15.50 -2.81
CA GLY A 245 18.72 -16.18 -1.51
C GLY A 245 19.48 -15.53 -0.36
N LEU A 246 20.58 -14.80 -0.62
CA LEU A 246 21.44 -14.22 0.44
C LEU A 246 20.80 -13.05 1.21
N ALA A 247 19.77 -12.44 0.65
CA ALA A 247 19.15 -11.26 1.26
C ALA A 247 17.62 -11.39 1.27
N ARG A 248 16.97 -10.57 2.07
CA ARG A 248 15.52 -10.39 2.00
C ARG A 248 15.13 -9.69 0.69
N ALA A 249 14.04 -10.13 0.07
CA ALA A 249 13.48 -9.43 -1.09
C ALA A 249 13.00 -8.03 -0.68
N ALA A 250 13.34 -7.01 -1.48
CA ALA A 250 12.94 -5.64 -1.18
C ALA A 250 11.41 -5.49 -1.24
N VAL A 251 10.82 -4.78 -0.27
CA VAL A 251 9.37 -4.51 -0.18
C VAL A 251 8.83 -3.95 -1.51
N ARG A 252 9.55 -3.01 -2.13
CA ARG A 252 9.16 -2.44 -3.43
C ARG A 252 9.07 -3.50 -4.54
N THR A 253 9.98 -4.46 -4.56
CA THR A 253 9.97 -5.55 -5.55
C THR A 253 8.79 -6.49 -5.33
N LEU A 254 8.51 -6.86 -4.08
CA LEU A 254 7.37 -7.68 -3.71
C LEU A 254 6.05 -6.98 -4.05
N HIS A 255 5.92 -5.71 -3.70
CA HIS A 255 4.73 -4.92 -3.99
C HIS A 255 4.48 -4.76 -5.50
N ALA A 256 5.52 -4.49 -6.28
CA ALA A 256 5.39 -4.38 -7.73
C ALA A 256 4.97 -5.72 -8.37
N ALA A 257 5.58 -6.84 -7.96
CA ALA A 257 5.22 -8.18 -8.44
C ALA A 257 3.78 -8.56 -8.05
N HIS A 258 3.39 -8.31 -6.81
CA HIS A 258 2.02 -8.55 -6.33
C HIS A 258 0.99 -7.75 -7.14
N ARG A 259 1.25 -6.45 -7.36
CA ARG A 259 0.38 -5.60 -8.18
C ARG A 259 0.22 -6.14 -9.60
N THR A 260 1.31 -6.54 -10.24
CA THR A 260 1.28 -7.09 -11.60
C THR A 260 0.48 -8.39 -11.64
N LEU A 261 0.70 -9.30 -10.70
CA LEU A 261 -0.03 -10.57 -10.63
C LEU A 261 -1.53 -10.35 -10.44
N VAL A 262 -1.93 -9.52 -9.48
CA VAL A 262 -3.35 -9.26 -9.19
C VAL A 262 -4.05 -8.63 -10.39
N SER A 263 -3.38 -7.70 -11.09
CA SER A 263 -3.92 -7.09 -12.31
C SER A 263 -4.12 -8.10 -13.44
N GLN A 264 -3.23 -9.08 -13.56
CA GLN A 264 -3.34 -10.12 -14.58
C GLN A 264 -4.43 -11.15 -14.28
N LEU A 265 -4.54 -11.58 -13.03
CA LEU A 265 -5.51 -12.61 -12.62
C LEU A 265 -6.96 -12.12 -12.72
N LEU A 266 -7.19 -10.86 -12.45
CA LEU A 266 -8.53 -10.31 -12.35
C LEU A 266 -8.95 -9.55 -13.61
N GLY A 267 -8.09 -9.45 -14.62
CA GLY A 267 -8.38 -8.85 -15.93
C GLY A 267 -8.77 -7.38 -15.88
N THR A 268 -8.72 -6.77 -14.70
CA THR A 268 -9.00 -5.35 -14.45
C THR A 268 -7.88 -4.76 -13.62
N PRO A 269 -7.58 -3.47 -13.74
CA PRO A 269 -6.59 -2.82 -12.90
C PRO A 269 -7.11 -2.69 -11.46
N LEU A 270 -7.26 -3.81 -10.77
CA LEU A 270 -7.62 -3.85 -9.37
C LEU A 270 -6.48 -3.34 -8.51
N ARG A 271 -6.84 -2.62 -7.46
CA ARG A 271 -5.86 -2.18 -6.47
C ARG A 271 -5.23 -3.40 -5.81
N PRO A 272 -3.93 -3.35 -5.50
CA PRO A 272 -3.29 -4.39 -4.68
C PRO A 272 -4.01 -4.65 -3.35
N GLY A 273 -4.79 -3.66 -2.86
CA GLY A 273 -5.57 -3.78 -1.65
C GLY A 273 -6.86 -4.60 -1.76
N ALA A 274 -7.32 -4.97 -2.95
CA ALA A 274 -8.59 -5.70 -3.08
C ALA A 274 -8.57 -7.06 -2.36
N LEU A 275 -7.47 -7.82 -2.49
CA LEU A 275 -7.28 -9.07 -1.73
C LEU A 275 -7.14 -8.82 -0.23
N ARG A 276 -6.39 -7.78 0.16
CA ARG A 276 -6.22 -7.38 1.55
C ARG A 276 -7.55 -7.05 2.22
N ASP A 277 -8.37 -6.27 1.54
CA ASP A 277 -9.65 -5.79 2.09
C ASP A 277 -10.62 -6.96 2.30
N HIS A 278 -10.55 -8.00 1.45
CA HIS A 278 -11.28 -9.26 1.64
C HIS A 278 -10.83 -9.98 2.92
N GLY A 279 -9.53 -10.22 3.10
CA GLY A 279 -9.00 -10.90 4.29
C GLY A 279 -9.27 -10.12 5.60
N ALA A 280 -9.25 -8.79 5.55
CA ALA A 280 -9.59 -7.96 6.69
C ALA A 280 -11.08 -8.10 7.09
N ALA A 281 -11.99 -8.17 6.12
CA ALA A 281 -13.42 -8.36 6.36
C ALA A 281 -13.70 -9.75 6.96
N GLY A 282 -13.03 -10.81 6.47
CA GLY A 282 -13.15 -12.16 7.00
C GLY A 282 -12.75 -12.26 8.47
N ARG A 283 -11.66 -11.59 8.87
CA ARG A 283 -11.22 -11.58 10.27
C ARG A 283 -12.15 -10.80 11.19
N ALA A 284 -12.72 -9.70 10.72
CA ALA A 284 -13.69 -8.93 11.50
C ALA A 284 -14.96 -9.76 11.77
N GLY A 285 -15.43 -10.55 10.80
CA GLY A 285 -16.52 -11.49 10.97
C GLY A 285 -16.21 -12.59 11.99
N ALA A 286 -15.06 -13.23 11.90
CA ALA A 286 -14.62 -14.29 12.81
C ALA A 286 -14.38 -13.81 14.26
N ALA A 287 -14.00 -12.56 14.45
CA ALA A 287 -13.85 -11.96 15.78
C ALA A 287 -15.22 -11.70 16.43
N ASN A 288 -16.21 -11.35 15.64
CA ASN A 288 -17.58 -11.06 16.12
C ASN A 288 -18.31 -12.36 16.51
N ASP A 289 -18.10 -13.46 15.76
CA ASP A 289 -18.67 -14.77 16.10
C ASP A 289 -18.14 -15.32 17.42
N ARG A 290 -16.85 -15.14 17.71
CA ARG A 290 -16.25 -15.59 18.99
C ARG A 290 -16.75 -14.82 20.21
N SER A 291 -17.20 -13.57 20.03
CA SER A 291 -17.75 -12.76 21.12
C SER A 291 -19.19 -13.16 21.48
N HIS A 292 -19.90 -13.83 20.59
CA HIS A 292 -21.25 -14.33 20.87
C HIS A 292 -21.28 -15.70 21.55
N ASP A 293 -20.23 -16.49 21.45
CA ASP A 293 -20.14 -17.84 22.03
C ASP A 293 -19.72 -17.83 23.53
N THR A 294 -19.36 -16.67 24.08
CA THR A 294 -18.91 -16.51 25.47
C THR A 294 -19.97 -15.94 26.43
N ALA A 295 -21.26 -16.01 26.08
CA ALA A 295 -22.32 -15.69 27.03
C ALA A 295 -22.41 -16.83 28.08
N PRO A 296 -22.23 -16.56 29.39
CA PRO A 296 -22.34 -17.60 30.40
C PRO A 296 -23.77 -18.09 30.46
N ALA A 297 -23.96 -19.40 30.38
CA ALA A 297 -25.23 -20.05 30.68
C ALA A 297 -25.65 -19.64 32.09
N GLN A 298 -26.68 -18.80 32.19
CA GLN A 298 -27.32 -18.49 33.45
C GLN A 298 -27.97 -19.77 33.98
N GLY A 299 -27.36 -20.30 35.04
CA GLY A 299 -27.88 -21.46 35.73
C GLY A 299 -29.27 -21.19 36.27
N GLU A 300 -30.23 -21.96 35.82
CA GLU A 300 -31.52 -22.11 36.46
C GLU A 300 -31.31 -22.79 37.80
N GLY A 301 -31.30 -22.00 38.87
CA GLY A 301 -31.45 -22.48 40.25
C GLY A 301 -32.91 -22.79 40.54
N HIS A 302 -33.25 -24.07 40.58
CA HIS A 302 -34.50 -24.52 41.20
C HIS A 302 -34.30 -24.55 42.71
N VAL A 303 -35.20 -23.87 43.41
CA VAL A 303 -35.70 -24.18 44.76
C VAL A 303 -37.17 -24.44 44.72
#